data_758488e09b272d9d533b03fb5d37f3a8
#
_entry.id   758488e09b272d9d533b03fb5d37f3a8
#
_cell.length_a   1.000
_cell.length_b   1.000
_cell.length_c   1.000
_cell.angle_alpha   90.00
_cell.angle_beta   90.00
_cell.angle_gamma   90.00
#
_symmetry.space_group_name_H-M   'P 1'
#
loop_
_entity.id
_entity.type
_entity.pdbx_description
1 polymer ?
#
loop_
_entity_poly.entity_id
_entity_poly.type
_entity_poly.pdbx_seq_one_letter_code
_entity_poly.pdbx_strand_id
1 'polypeptide(L)'
;MPKRKPQLTREKIAQVALAIADDEGFEAVSMRRVAQGLKVGTMSLYHYVNDKNDLIAAMDDALMGEVLLPLVPKGWRSAMIEIAKRTYTAFMRHPWALVTMLSAPPGLNAMRHMEQCLEALAETSMTSKQKITLLATVDDFVFGHALREAATRAKIDLEFAAAQISAGAFPRLAGVFSGGRIEANKNRFERGLQALLDGLSRE
;
A
#
# COMPACT_ATOMS: atom_id res chain seq x y z
N MET A 1 -26.91 33.16 10.20
CA MET A 1 -25.87 32.56 11.09
C MET A 1 -24.57 32.44 10.30
N PRO A 2 -23.44 32.97 10.75
CA PRO A 2 -22.17 32.82 10.04
C PRO A 2 -21.80 31.33 10.03
N LYS A 3 -21.58 30.74 8.82
CA LYS A 3 -21.04 29.38 8.67
C LYS A 3 -19.68 29.34 9.38
N ARG A 4 -19.58 28.60 10.46
CA ARG A 4 -18.33 28.32 11.18
C ARG A 4 -17.34 27.80 10.12
N LYS A 5 -16.22 28.51 9.88
CA LYS A 5 -15.16 28.00 9.00
C LYS A 5 -14.78 26.61 9.49
N PRO A 6 -14.71 25.61 8.62
CA PRO A 6 -14.32 24.26 9.04
C PRO A 6 -12.95 24.36 9.73
N GLN A 7 -12.89 23.91 10.97
CA GLN A 7 -11.69 23.94 11.78
C GLN A 7 -10.59 23.14 11.08
N LEU A 8 -9.41 23.74 10.92
CA LEU A 8 -8.24 23.06 10.38
C LEU A 8 -7.81 21.98 11.38
N THR A 9 -7.52 20.78 10.90
CA THR A 9 -7.02 19.66 11.69
C THR A 9 -5.89 18.97 10.94
N ARG A 10 -5.07 18.19 11.64
CA ARG A 10 -3.98 17.40 11.07
C ARG A 10 -4.51 16.41 10.00
N GLU A 11 -5.66 15.80 10.28
CA GLU A 11 -6.31 14.85 9.36
C GLU A 11 -6.74 15.53 8.05
N LYS A 12 -7.32 16.74 8.13
CA LYS A 12 -7.69 17.51 6.93
C LYS A 12 -6.49 17.92 6.10
N ILE A 13 -5.40 18.28 6.76
CA ILE A 13 -4.13 18.62 6.11
C ILE A 13 -3.62 17.40 5.36
N ALA A 14 -3.59 16.22 6.02
CA ALA A 14 -3.18 14.96 5.42
C ALA A 14 -4.06 14.57 4.23
N GLN A 15 -5.40 14.67 4.36
CA GLN A 15 -6.34 14.35 3.27
C GLN A 15 -6.14 15.22 2.02
N VAL A 16 -5.89 16.53 2.21
CA VAL A 16 -5.60 17.41 1.07
C VAL A 16 -4.24 17.09 0.45
N ALA A 17 -3.25 16.76 1.27
CA ALA A 17 -1.94 16.35 0.77
C ALA A 17 -2.01 15.02 -0.01
N LEU A 18 -2.80 14.03 0.46
CA LEU A 18 -3.13 12.79 -0.25
C LEU A 18 -3.72 13.10 -1.63
N ALA A 19 -4.76 13.91 -1.69
CA ALA A 19 -5.40 14.27 -2.95
C ALA A 19 -4.42 14.94 -3.93
N ILE A 20 -3.54 15.83 -3.44
CA ILE A 20 -2.51 16.44 -4.27
C ILE A 20 -1.52 15.39 -4.81
N ALA A 21 -1.09 14.43 -3.96
CA ALA A 21 -0.18 13.37 -4.38
C ALA A 21 -0.81 12.46 -5.45
N ASP A 22 -2.11 12.19 -5.35
CA ASP A 22 -2.83 11.35 -6.30
C ASP A 22 -3.08 12.05 -7.64
N ASP A 23 -3.43 13.34 -7.59
CA ASP A 23 -3.83 14.10 -8.79
C ASP A 23 -2.63 14.71 -9.53
N GLU A 24 -1.64 15.22 -8.79
CA GLU A 24 -0.53 16.01 -9.33
C GLU A 24 0.84 15.30 -9.21
N GLY A 25 0.87 14.15 -8.51
CA GLY A 25 2.10 13.42 -8.17
C GLY A 25 2.70 13.84 -6.83
N PHE A 26 3.42 12.91 -6.21
CA PHE A 26 4.00 13.11 -4.87
C PHE A 26 4.97 14.30 -4.79
N GLU A 27 5.69 14.59 -5.87
CA GLU A 27 6.62 15.71 -5.94
C GLU A 27 5.93 17.09 -5.81
N ALA A 28 4.64 17.18 -6.15
CA ALA A 28 3.84 18.39 -5.99
C ALA A 28 3.50 18.68 -4.51
N VAL A 29 3.61 17.69 -3.63
CA VAL A 29 3.28 17.84 -2.20
C VAL A 29 4.28 18.76 -1.51
N SER A 30 3.80 19.90 -1.06
CA SER A 30 4.57 20.88 -0.29
C SER A 30 3.66 21.64 0.67
N MET A 31 4.22 22.19 1.74
CA MET A 31 3.47 23.01 2.70
C MET A 31 2.70 24.14 2.00
N ARG A 32 3.32 24.78 1.00
CA ARG A 32 2.68 25.84 0.21
C ARG A 32 1.51 25.31 -0.61
N ARG A 33 1.70 24.20 -1.32
CA ARG A 33 0.64 23.63 -2.19
C ARG A 33 -0.55 23.14 -1.38
N VAL A 34 -0.31 22.51 -0.23
CA VAL A 34 -1.37 22.06 0.70
C VAL A 34 -2.12 23.27 1.30
N ALA A 35 -1.41 24.31 1.72
CA ALA A 35 -2.04 25.54 2.22
C ALA A 35 -2.96 26.20 1.17
N GLN A 36 -2.53 26.21 -0.10
CA GLN A 36 -3.37 26.66 -1.23
C GLN A 36 -4.63 25.81 -1.38
N GLY A 37 -4.52 24.49 -1.33
CA GLY A 37 -5.66 23.56 -1.39
C GLY A 37 -6.67 23.79 -0.27
N LEU A 38 -6.18 24.08 0.92
CA LEU A 38 -6.99 24.37 2.11
C LEU A 38 -7.50 25.82 2.17
N LYS A 39 -7.02 26.71 1.28
CA LYS A 39 -7.32 28.14 1.27
C LYS A 39 -6.96 28.84 2.60
N VAL A 40 -5.78 28.48 3.16
CA VAL A 40 -5.24 29.07 4.38
C VAL A 40 -3.81 29.57 4.14
N GLY A 41 -3.29 30.35 5.09
CA GLY A 41 -1.87 30.75 5.06
C GLY A 41 -0.96 29.57 5.39
N THR A 42 0.21 29.49 4.76
CA THR A 42 1.19 28.42 5.02
C THR A 42 1.58 28.33 6.49
N MET A 43 1.70 29.46 7.18
CA MET A 43 2.00 29.50 8.61
C MET A 43 0.95 28.82 9.48
N SER A 44 -0.31 28.76 9.03
CA SER A 44 -1.37 28.05 9.77
C SER A 44 -1.16 26.54 9.81
N LEU A 45 -0.45 25.97 8.83
CA LEU A 45 -0.17 24.52 8.81
C LEU A 45 0.86 24.14 9.88
N TYR A 46 1.83 25.01 10.15
CA TYR A 46 2.90 24.76 11.12
C TYR A 46 2.41 24.63 12.58
N HIS A 47 1.14 24.95 12.85
CA HIS A 47 0.50 24.63 14.13
C HIS A 47 0.08 23.15 14.24
N TYR A 48 0.08 22.40 13.14
CA TYR A 48 -0.43 21.01 13.07
C TYR A 48 0.63 20.04 12.55
N VAL A 49 1.54 20.50 11.71
CA VAL A 49 2.63 19.70 11.12
C VAL A 49 3.90 20.53 11.14
N ASN A 50 5.00 19.95 11.64
CA ASN A 50 6.23 20.68 11.90
C ASN A 50 7.04 20.98 10.63
N ASP A 51 7.05 20.03 9.70
CA ASP A 51 7.81 20.10 8.45
C ASP A 51 7.22 19.17 7.38
N LYS A 52 7.92 19.02 6.24
CA LYS A 52 7.50 18.12 5.14
C LYS A 52 7.50 16.66 5.57
N ASN A 53 8.44 16.23 6.40
CA ASN A 53 8.50 14.82 6.84
C ASN A 53 7.34 14.50 7.77
N ASP A 54 6.98 15.43 8.67
CA ASP A 54 5.80 15.29 9.53
C ASP A 54 4.49 15.32 8.74
N LEU A 55 4.44 16.09 7.64
CA LEU A 55 3.32 16.05 6.69
C LEU A 55 3.23 14.68 6.00
N ILE A 56 4.34 14.13 5.53
CA ILE A 56 4.39 12.79 4.90
C ILE A 56 3.94 11.72 5.90
N ALA A 57 4.45 11.75 7.13
CA ALA A 57 4.02 10.82 8.17
C ALA A 57 2.51 10.93 8.46
N ALA A 58 1.93 12.14 8.41
CA ALA A 58 0.49 12.33 8.54
C ALA A 58 -0.29 11.78 7.33
N MET A 59 0.26 11.86 6.12
CA MET A 59 -0.33 11.27 4.92
C MET A 59 -0.32 9.74 5.00
N ASP A 60 0.80 9.15 5.37
CA ASP A 60 0.94 7.69 5.52
C ASP A 60 -0.02 7.16 6.60
N ASP A 61 -0.15 7.84 7.74
CA ASP A 61 -1.12 7.46 8.77
C ASP A 61 -2.57 7.62 8.30
N ALA A 62 -2.89 8.65 7.53
CA ALA A 62 -4.22 8.82 6.96
C ALA A 62 -4.57 7.70 5.97
N LEU A 63 -3.61 7.29 5.12
CA LEU A 63 -3.75 6.15 4.22
C LEU A 63 -3.98 4.86 5.01
N MET A 64 -3.23 4.62 6.10
CA MET A 64 -3.47 3.48 6.98
C MET A 64 -4.87 3.50 7.59
N GLY A 65 -5.46 4.67 7.79
CA GLY A 65 -6.87 4.80 8.17
C GLY A 65 -7.85 4.26 7.14
N GLU A 66 -7.54 4.35 5.84
CA GLU A 66 -8.37 3.79 4.76
C GLU A 66 -8.31 2.25 4.71
N VAL A 67 -7.19 1.68 5.18
CA VAL A 67 -6.99 0.21 5.21
C VAL A 67 -7.78 -0.44 6.34
N LEU A 68 -8.07 0.27 7.42
CA LEU A 68 -8.77 -0.27 8.57
C LEU A 68 -10.12 -0.89 8.19
N LEU A 69 -10.37 -2.09 8.67
CA LEU A 69 -11.66 -2.76 8.52
C LEU A 69 -12.65 -2.23 9.55
N PRO A 70 -13.91 -1.97 9.17
CA PRO A 70 -14.95 -1.62 10.14
C PRO A 70 -15.27 -2.78 11.09
N LEU A 71 -15.05 -4.02 10.64
CA LEU A 71 -15.21 -5.26 11.39
C LEU A 71 -14.24 -6.29 10.85
N VAL A 72 -13.46 -6.92 11.74
CA VAL A 72 -12.57 -8.02 11.37
C VAL A 72 -13.40 -9.28 11.09
N PRO A 73 -13.29 -9.91 9.90
CA PRO A 73 -14.02 -11.12 9.57
C PRO A 73 -13.71 -12.27 10.53
N LYS A 74 -14.68 -13.14 10.76
CA LYS A 74 -14.45 -14.38 11.50
C LYS A 74 -13.53 -15.33 10.71
N GLY A 75 -12.63 -15.98 11.43
CA GLY A 75 -11.65 -16.91 10.87
C GLY A 75 -10.43 -16.17 10.32
N TRP A 76 -9.28 -16.50 10.88
CA TRP A 76 -8.01 -15.80 10.65
C TRP A 76 -7.62 -15.70 9.17
N ARG A 77 -7.84 -16.75 8.37
CA ARG A 77 -7.51 -16.73 6.93
C ARG A 77 -8.34 -15.72 6.17
N SER A 78 -9.66 -15.71 6.40
CA SER A 78 -10.57 -14.75 5.77
C SER A 78 -10.25 -13.33 6.15
N ALA A 79 -9.92 -13.10 7.43
CA ALA A 79 -9.51 -11.81 7.93
C ALA A 79 -8.20 -11.33 7.29
N MET A 80 -7.17 -12.19 7.24
CA MET A 80 -5.89 -11.86 6.62
C MET A 80 -6.02 -11.59 5.12
N ILE A 81 -6.86 -12.36 4.41
CA ILE A 81 -7.11 -12.13 2.98
C ILE A 81 -7.77 -10.76 2.76
N GLU A 82 -8.76 -10.41 3.58
CA GLU A 82 -9.47 -9.14 3.45
C GLU A 82 -8.56 -7.95 3.79
N ILE A 83 -7.78 -8.05 4.87
CA ILE A 83 -6.78 -7.04 5.26
C ILE A 83 -5.78 -6.85 4.10
N ALA A 84 -5.17 -7.93 3.61
CA ALA A 84 -4.19 -7.87 2.53
C ALA A 84 -4.76 -7.28 1.23
N LYS A 85 -5.99 -7.65 0.85
CA LYS A 85 -6.68 -7.07 -0.33
C LYS A 85 -6.91 -5.58 -0.18
N ARG A 86 -7.32 -5.15 0.99
CA ARG A 86 -7.60 -3.75 1.27
C ARG A 86 -6.32 -2.92 1.25
N THR A 87 -5.25 -3.42 1.87
CA THR A 87 -3.91 -2.82 1.81
C THR A 87 -3.40 -2.73 0.38
N TYR A 88 -3.49 -3.82 -0.39
CA TYR A 88 -3.12 -3.82 -1.80
C TYR A 88 -3.92 -2.77 -2.60
N THR A 89 -5.24 -2.70 -2.38
CA THR A 89 -6.10 -1.72 -3.07
C THR A 89 -5.72 -0.28 -2.74
N ALA A 90 -5.37 0.00 -1.49
CA ALA A 90 -4.89 1.31 -1.06
C ALA A 90 -3.58 1.69 -1.78
N PHE A 91 -2.60 0.78 -1.85
CA PHE A 91 -1.37 1.02 -2.60
C PHE A 91 -1.59 1.21 -4.11
N MET A 92 -2.56 0.51 -4.69
CA MET A 92 -2.89 0.70 -6.11
C MET A 92 -3.59 2.03 -6.39
N ARG A 93 -4.25 2.60 -5.39
CA ARG A 93 -4.84 3.95 -5.43
C ARG A 93 -3.80 5.02 -5.17
N HIS A 94 -2.86 4.77 -4.27
CA HIS A 94 -1.84 5.69 -3.77
C HIS A 94 -0.42 5.14 -4.01
N PRO A 95 0.04 4.99 -5.28
CA PRO A 95 1.31 4.33 -5.59
C PRO A 95 2.53 5.03 -4.98
N TRP A 96 2.45 6.32 -4.70
CA TRP A 96 3.51 7.09 -4.04
C TRP A 96 3.81 6.56 -2.63
N ALA A 97 2.82 5.99 -1.94
CA ALA A 97 2.98 5.43 -0.59
C ALA A 97 3.95 4.24 -0.54
N LEU A 98 4.13 3.52 -1.65
CA LEU A 98 5.11 2.44 -1.75
C LEU A 98 6.56 2.90 -1.49
N VAL A 99 6.82 4.20 -1.59
CA VAL A 99 8.14 4.78 -1.32
C VAL A 99 8.19 5.43 0.06
N THR A 100 7.14 6.15 0.46
CA THR A 100 7.13 6.96 1.69
C THR A 100 6.99 6.11 2.95
N MET A 101 6.15 5.07 2.93
CA MET A 101 5.87 4.22 4.09
C MET A 101 7.07 3.40 4.58
N LEU A 102 8.12 3.23 3.75
CA LEU A 102 9.34 2.52 4.17
C LEU A 102 10.14 3.26 5.24
N SER A 103 9.99 4.58 5.35
CA SER A 103 10.78 5.42 6.24
C SER A 103 9.97 6.22 7.25
N ALA A 104 8.65 6.22 7.13
CA ALA A 104 7.78 6.97 8.03
C ALA A 104 7.64 6.26 9.40
N PRO A 105 7.68 6.98 10.52
CA PRO A 105 7.35 6.40 11.81
C PRO A 105 5.86 6.00 11.84
N PRO A 106 5.50 4.86 12.50
CA PRO A 106 4.12 4.41 12.56
C PRO A 106 3.24 5.42 13.32
N GLY A 107 2.13 5.82 12.70
CA GLY A 107 1.11 6.65 13.30
C GLY A 107 0.05 5.82 14.03
N LEU A 108 -1.00 6.49 14.53
CA LEU A 108 -2.07 5.85 15.30
C LEU A 108 -2.86 4.82 14.47
N ASN A 109 -3.14 5.11 13.21
CA ASN A 109 -3.87 4.20 12.33
C ASN A 109 -3.01 3.00 11.92
N ALA A 110 -1.69 3.18 11.75
CA ALA A 110 -0.77 2.07 11.55
C ALA A 110 -0.76 1.12 12.77
N MET A 111 -0.78 1.66 13.99
CA MET A 111 -0.91 0.84 15.20
C MET A 111 -2.26 0.11 15.27
N ARG A 112 -3.37 0.78 14.92
CA ARG A 112 -4.70 0.16 14.84
C ARG A 112 -4.74 -0.95 13.80
N HIS A 113 -4.08 -0.76 12.66
CA HIS A 113 -3.98 -1.79 11.63
C HIS A 113 -3.24 -3.03 12.16
N MET A 114 -2.12 -2.84 12.85
CA MET A 114 -1.39 -3.94 13.48
C MET A 114 -2.26 -4.66 14.54
N GLU A 115 -3.01 -3.91 15.34
CA GLU A 115 -3.94 -4.48 16.32
C GLU A 115 -5.02 -5.34 15.65
N GLN A 116 -5.64 -4.88 14.56
CA GLN A 116 -6.60 -5.68 13.77
C GLN A 116 -5.97 -6.94 13.19
N CYS A 117 -4.72 -6.87 12.73
CA CYS A 117 -3.99 -8.04 12.25
C CYS A 117 -3.79 -9.06 13.37
N LEU A 118 -3.41 -8.61 14.58
CA LEU A 118 -3.24 -9.48 15.74
C LEU A 118 -4.57 -10.02 16.25
N GLU A 119 -5.64 -9.24 16.22
CA GLU A 119 -7.02 -9.68 16.52
C GLU A 119 -7.45 -10.81 15.59
N ALA A 120 -7.18 -10.68 14.29
CA ALA A 120 -7.46 -11.74 13.31
C ALA A 120 -6.79 -13.07 13.65
N LEU A 121 -5.61 -13.03 14.31
CA LEU A 121 -4.82 -14.19 14.71
C LEU A 121 -5.03 -14.60 16.18
N ALA A 122 -5.94 -13.94 16.92
CA ALA A 122 -6.06 -14.13 18.38
C ALA A 122 -6.40 -15.58 18.76
N GLU A 123 -7.32 -16.20 18.03
CA GLU A 123 -7.81 -17.57 18.29
C GLU A 123 -6.94 -18.69 17.68
N THR A 124 -5.80 -18.35 17.03
CA THR A 124 -4.87 -19.34 16.49
C THR A 124 -3.95 -19.88 17.58
N SER A 125 -3.47 -21.13 17.41
CA SER A 125 -2.43 -21.72 18.27
C SER A 125 -1.01 -21.18 18.01
N MET A 126 -0.87 -20.21 17.10
CA MET A 126 0.43 -19.62 16.75
C MET A 126 1.05 -18.88 17.94
N THR A 127 2.35 -19.09 18.14
CA THR A 127 3.15 -18.28 19.06
C THR A 127 3.22 -16.82 18.58
N SER A 128 3.55 -15.89 19.47
CA SER A 128 3.74 -14.48 19.10
C SER A 128 4.77 -14.32 17.97
N LYS A 129 5.87 -15.12 17.99
CA LYS A 129 6.89 -15.09 16.94
C LYS A 129 6.30 -15.51 15.59
N GLN A 130 5.51 -16.58 15.55
CA GLN A 130 4.87 -17.05 14.33
C GLN A 130 3.86 -16.02 13.79
N LYS A 131 3.07 -15.39 14.67
CA LYS A 131 2.14 -14.32 14.29
C LYS A 131 2.88 -13.16 13.62
N ILE A 132 3.94 -12.65 14.24
CA ILE A 132 4.73 -11.54 13.67
C ILE A 132 5.39 -11.96 12.34
N THR A 133 5.93 -13.17 12.25
CA THR A 133 6.52 -13.67 10.99
C THR A 133 5.47 -13.75 9.88
N LEU A 134 4.26 -14.25 10.19
CA LEU A 134 3.16 -14.32 9.22
C LEU A 134 2.77 -12.92 8.74
N LEU A 135 2.58 -11.96 9.66
CA LEU A 135 2.22 -10.59 9.31
C LEU A 135 3.28 -9.94 8.43
N ALA A 136 4.55 -10.01 8.82
CA ALA A 136 5.65 -9.47 8.02
C ALA A 136 5.72 -10.11 6.62
N THR A 137 5.53 -11.43 6.52
CA THR A 137 5.56 -12.12 5.22
C THR A 137 4.37 -11.74 4.33
N VAL A 138 3.19 -11.53 4.92
CA VAL A 138 2.01 -11.03 4.18
C VAL A 138 2.25 -9.59 3.70
N ASP A 139 2.81 -8.73 4.55
CA ASP A 139 3.13 -7.36 4.19
C ASP A 139 4.15 -7.29 3.05
N ASP A 140 5.24 -8.08 3.13
CA ASP A 140 6.25 -8.20 2.07
C ASP A 140 5.62 -8.66 0.75
N PHE A 141 4.71 -9.63 0.80
CA PHE A 141 3.99 -10.11 -0.38
C PHE A 141 3.11 -9.02 -0.99
N VAL A 142 2.30 -8.34 -0.18
CA VAL A 142 1.40 -7.26 -0.62
C VAL A 142 2.21 -6.12 -1.24
N PHE A 143 3.25 -5.68 -0.52
CA PHE A 143 4.11 -4.60 -0.95
C PHE A 143 4.84 -4.92 -2.27
N GLY A 144 5.48 -6.07 -2.34
CA GLY A 144 6.21 -6.51 -3.55
C GLY A 144 5.28 -6.70 -4.75
N HIS A 145 4.04 -7.17 -4.51
CA HIS A 145 3.03 -7.30 -5.56
C HIS A 145 2.56 -5.95 -6.06
N ALA A 146 2.23 -5.03 -5.16
CA ALA A 146 1.81 -3.67 -5.50
C ALA A 146 2.91 -2.88 -6.23
N LEU A 147 4.15 -2.97 -5.77
CA LEU A 147 5.30 -2.33 -6.41
C LEU A 147 5.50 -2.82 -7.85
N ARG A 148 5.43 -4.14 -8.07
CA ARG A 148 5.53 -4.74 -9.41
C ARG A 148 4.38 -4.29 -10.32
N GLU A 149 3.15 -4.24 -9.81
CA GLU A 149 1.99 -3.81 -10.59
C GLU A 149 2.10 -2.32 -10.97
N ALA A 150 2.52 -1.47 -10.03
CA ALA A 150 2.77 -0.05 -10.28
C ALA A 150 3.87 0.15 -11.34
N ALA A 151 4.96 -0.62 -11.26
CA ALA A 151 6.05 -0.59 -12.24
C ALA A 151 5.62 -1.09 -13.63
N THR A 152 4.74 -2.10 -13.70
CA THR A 152 4.26 -2.68 -14.98
C THR A 152 3.38 -1.70 -15.77
N ARG A 153 2.83 -0.67 -15.14
CA ARG A 153 2.13 0.43 -15.82
C ARG A 153 3.06 1.30 -16.67
N ALA A 154 4.37 1.30 -16.38
CA ALA A 154 5.38 1.85 -17.26
C ALA A 154 5.57 0.89 -18.46
N LYS A 155 5.64 1.44 -19.70
CA LYS A 155 5.95 0.63 -20.89
C LYS A 155 7.35 0.02 -20.74
N ILE A 156 7.41 -1.31 -20.57
CA ILE A 156 8.66 -2.05 -20.58
C ILE A 156 8.98 -2.36 -22.07
N ASP A 157 10.13 -1.91 -22.54
CA ASP A 157 10.65 -2.31 -23.83
C ASP A 157 11.16 -3.75 -23.75
N LEU A 158 10.50 -4.65 -24.47
CA LEU A 158 10.84 -6.07 -24.52
C LEU A 158 11.54 -6.45 -25.84
N GLU A 159 11.88 -5.49 -26.71
CA GLU A 159 12.48 -5.77 -28.02
C GLU A 159 13.81 -6.51 -27.90
N PHE A 160 14.67 -6.07 -26.99
CA PHE A 160 15.93 -6.76 -26.71
C PHE A 160 15.70 -8.21 -26.25
N ALA A 161 14.79 -8.44 -25.32
CA ALA A 161 14.49 -9.77 -24.81
C ALA A 161 13.92 -10.68 -25.91
N ALA A 162 13.00 -10.15 -26.73
CA ALA A 162 12.41 -10.87 -27.87
C ALA A 162 13.48 -11.25 -28.91
N ALA A 163 14.40 -10.34 -29.24
CA ALA A 163 15.52 -10.61 -30.18
C ALA A 163 16.42 -11.73 -29.65
N GLN A 164 16.80 -11.73 -28.37
CA GLN A 164 17.65 -12.77 -27.78
C GLN A 164 16.94 -14.14 -27.72
N ILE A 165 15.65 -14.18 -27.44
CA ILE A 165 14.85 -15.40 -27.45
C ILE A 165 14.77 -15.96 -28.88
N SER A 166 14.55 -15.09 -29.91
CA SER A 166 14.47 -15.48 -31.31
C SER A 166 15.80 -15.98 -31.85
N ALA A 167 16.93 -15.46 -31.36
CA ALA A 167 18.25 -15.93 -31.66
C ALA A 167 18.61 -17.32 -31.11
N GLY A 168 17.72 -17.95 -30.34
CA GLY A 168 17.88 -19.28 -29.76
C GLY A 168 18.78 -19.36 -28.53
N ALA A 169 19.25 -18.22 -28.00
CA ALA A 169 20.12 -18.16 -26.84
C ALA A 169 19.45 -18.67 -25.54
N PHE A 170 18.10 -18.68 -25.50
CA PHE A 170 17.30 -18.98 -24.29
C PHE A 170 16.16 -19.96 -24.60
N PRO A 171 16.45 -21.26 -24.86
CA PRO A 171 15.44 -22.24 -25.29
C PRO A 171 14.33 -22.48 -24.26
N ARG A 172 14.61 -22.38 -22.97
CA ARG A 172 13.60 -22.53 -21.91
C ARG A 172 12.64 -21.32 -21.86
N LEU A 173 13.15 -20.11 -22.04
CA LEU A 173 12.32 -18.90 -22.17
C LEU A 173 11.47 -18.98 -23.45
N ALA A 174 12.07 -19.39 -24.57
CA ALA A 174 11.36 -19.60 -25.83
C ALA A 174 10.16 -20.56 -25.63
N GLY A 175 10.34 -21.68 -24.92
CA GLY A 175 9.27 -22.63 -24.60
C GLY A 175 8.11 -22.04 -23.79
N VAL A 176 8.41 -21.14 -22.84
CA VAL A 176 7.37 -20.46 -22.04
C VAL A 176 6.61 -19.42 -22.87
N PHE A 177 7.29 -18.69 -23.75
CA PHE A 177 6.69 -17.63 -24.57
C PHE A 177 6.07 -18.11 -25.87
N SER A 178 6.41 -19.31 -26.36
CA SER A 178 5.81 -19.90 -27.58
C SER A 178 4.34 -20.34 -27.40
N GLY A 179 3.88 -20.48 -26.16
CA GLY A 179 2.48 -20.78 -25.82
C GLY A 179 1.50 -19.61 -25.98
N GLY A 180 1.94 -18.46 -26.53
CA GLY A 180 1.12 -17.27 -26.70
C GLY A 180 1.37 -16.24 -25.56
N ARG A 181 0.67 -15.11 -25.67
CA ARG A 181 0.73 -14.04 -24.70
C ARG A 181 0.43 -14.59 -23.31
N ILE A 182 1.38 -14.50 -22.38
CA ILE A 182 1.10 -14.81 -20.97
C ILE A 182 0.02 -13.81 -20.54
N GLU A 183 -1.23 -14.27 -20.53
CA GLU A 183 -2.33 -13.45 -20.03
C GLU A 183 -1.98 -13.05 -18.59
N ALA A 184 -2.08 -11.75 -18.32
CA ALA A 184 -1.94 -11.26 -16.95
C ALA A 184 -3.00 -11.99 -16.10
N ASN A 185 -2.55 -12.93 -15.27
CA ASN A 185 -3.45 -13.73 -14.44
C ASN A 185 -4.12 -12.79 -13.43
N LYS A 186 -5.36 -12.37 -13.72
CA LYS A 186 -6.15 -11.46 -12.90
C LYS A 186 -6.25 -11.89 -11.44
N ASN A 187 -6.06 -13.18 -11.17
CA ASN A 187 -6.15 -13.75 -9.82
C ASN A 187 -4.78 -14.05 -9.20
N ARG A 188 -3.68 -13.51 -9.79
CA ARG A 188 -2.32 -13.81 -9.33
C ARG A 188 -2.11 -13.39 -7.87
N PHE A 189 -2.61 -12.22 -7.47
CA PHE A 189 -2.53 -11.74 -6.09
C PHE A 189 -3.23 -12.72 -5.14
N GLU A 190 -4.49 -13.03 -5.38
CA GLU A 190 -5.28 -13.90 -4.49
C GLU A 190 -4.71 -15.31 -4.39
N ARG A 191 -4.33 -15.92 -5.52
CA ARG A 191 -3.73 -17.26 -5.54
C ARG A 191 -2.39 -17.29 -4.82
N GLY A 192 -1.56 -16.27 -5.00
CA GLY A 192 -0.27 -16.15 -4.31
C GLY A 192 -0.45 -15.98 -2.81
N LEU A 193 -1.38 -15.12 -2.39
CA LEU A 193 -1.69 -14.91 -0.98
C LEU A 193 -2.23 -16.20 -0.32
N GLN A 194 -3.15 -16.90 -0.96
CA GLN A 194 -3.66 -18.19 -0.46
C GLN A 194 -2.54 -19.22 -0.28
N ALA A 195 -1.69 -19.39 -1.30
CA ALA A 195 -0.57 -20.33 -1.23
C ALA A 195 0.43 -19.97 -0.10
N LEU A 196 0.66 -18.68 0.11
CA LEU A 196 1.50 -18.18 1.20
C LEU A 196 0.89 -18.51 2.57
N LEU A 197 -0.39 -18.22 2.77
CA LEU A 197 -1.10 -18.50 4.02
C LEU A 197 -1.19 -20.01 4.29
N ASP A 198 -1.32 -20.85 3.25
CA ASP A 198 -1.33 -22.31 3.37
C ASP A 198 0.04 -22.87 3.78
N GLY A 199 1.12 -22.27 3.27
CA GLY A 199 2.48 -22.63 3.65
C GLY A 199 2.80 -22.32 5.11
N LEU A 200 2.49 -21.08 5.54
CA LEU A 200 2.78 -20.58 6.89
C LEU A 200 1.92 -21.20 7.99
N SER A 201 0.81 -21.84 7.65
CA SER A 201 -0.06 -22.50 8.65
C SER A 201 0.35 -23.93 9.00
N ARG A 202 1.37 -24.49 8.33
CA ARG A 202 1.84 -25.86 8.53
C ARG A 202 3.03 -25.97 9.48
N GLU A 203 3.60 -24.81 9.87
CA GLU A 203 4.68 -24.72 10.87
C GLU A 203 4.14 -24.44 12.28
#